data_f0a23c6a768016613ff269459785803d
#
_entry.id   f0a23c6a768016613ff269459785803d
#
_cell.length_a   1.000
_cell.length_b   1.000
_cell.length_c   1.000
_cell.angle_alpha   90.00
_cell.angle_beta   90.00
_cell.angle_gamma   90.00
#
_symmetry.space_group_name_H-M   'P 1'
#
loop_
_entity.id
_entity.type
_entity.pdbx_description
1 polymer ?
#
loop_
_entity_poly.entity_id
_entity_poly.type
_entity_poly.pdbx_seq_one_letter_code
_entity_poly.pdbx_strand_id
1 'polypeptide(L)'
;IDELPPGRQAVETIALSNARREELITKIRKISDEGRQIYWVCTLIEESEALRAESAEKTFTYLKDHLEDLTVVMIHGKLSKIEKEGIMKDFENGVINLLVATTVIEVGVNVPNASLMIVENAERLGLAQLHQLRGRVGRGSEKSICILMYQSPLSVNAKERLDILRQSNDGFMIAQKDLELRGPGEILGTQQTGIASMKIANIIRDAYLLKEAGYYSSKMLEASLESQNALINRWIDEEKTHYFDA
;
A
#
# COMPACT_ATOMS: atom_id res chain seq x y z
N ILE A 1 13.30 -3.50 -12.12
CA ILE A 1 13.64 -4.93 -11.97
C ILE A 1 12.58 -5.67 -12.74
N ASP A 2 12.91 -6.14 -13.92
CA ASP A 2 11.96 -6.78 -14.86
C ASP A 2 11.70 -8.25 -14.54
N GLU A 3 12.41 -8.81 -13.54
CA GLU A 3 12.29 -10.20 -13.14
C GLU A 3 12.09 -10.31 -11.62
N LEU A 4 11.29 -11.29 -11.21
CA LEU A 4 11.17 -11.64 -9.80
C LEU A 4 12.52 -12.16 -9.29
N PRO A 5 12.94 -11.81 -8.06
CA PRO A 5 14.16 -12.39 -7.47
C PRO A 5 14.12 -13.92 -7.51
N PRO A 6 15.27 -14.60 -7.64
CA PRO A 6 15.34 -16.05 -7.66
C PRO A 6 14.61 -16.68 -6.47
N GLY A 7 13.76 -17.67 -6.71
CA GLY A 7 12.96 -18.36 -5.69
C GLY A 7 11.64 -17.68 -5.30
N ARG A 8 11.29 -16.54 -5.92
CA ARG A 8 10.02 -15.87 -5.65
C ARG A 8 8.94 -16.30 -6.63
N GLN A 9 7.77 -16.69 -6.11
CA GLN A 9 6.62 -17.02 -6.93
C GLN A 9 5.66 -15.83 -7.08
N ALA A 10 4.93 -15.80 -8.20
CA ALA A 10 3.87 -14.82 -8.39
C ALA A 10 2.78 -15.04 -7.34
N VAL A 11 2.34 -13.96 -6.70
CA VAL A 11 1.27 -14.02 -5.70
C VAL A 11 -0.08 -13.85 -6.40
N GLU A 12 -0.95 -14.84 -6.26
CA GLU A 12 -2.32 -14.75 -6.74
C GLU A 12 -3.09 -13.74 -5.89
N THR A 13 -3.74 -12.76 -6.53
CA THR A 13 -4.50 -11.74 -5.82
C THR A 13 -6.01 -11.90 -6.07
N ILE A 14 -6.78 -11.99 -4.97
CA ILE A 14 -8.23 -12.20 -5.01
C ILE A 14 -8.91 -11.05 -4.27
N ALA A 15 -9.92 -10.41 -4.87
CA ALA A 15 -10.80 -9.48 -4.18
C ALA A 15 -12.01 -10.23 -3.63
N LEU A 16 -12.31 -10.05 -2.34
CA LEU A 16 -13.36 -10.74 -1.62
C LEU A 16 -14.24 -9.76 -0.85
N SER A 17 -15.56 -9.85 -0.99
CA SER A 17 -16.47 -9.05 -0.19
C SER A 17 -16.41 -9.47 1.29
N ASN A 18 -16.48 -8.49 2.20
CA ASN A 18 -16.55 -8.74 3.66
C ASN A 18 -17.74 -9.63 4.05
N ALA A 19 -18.79 -9.69 3.24
CA ALA A 19 -19.92 -10.59 3.45
C ALA A 19 -19.53 -12.08 3.41
N ARG A 20 -18.37 -12.42 2.82
CA ARG A 20 -17.85 -13.79 2.72
C ARG A 20 -16.75 -14.11 3.75
N ARG A 21 -16.70 -13.35 4.84
CA ARG A 21 -15.69 -13.53 5.92
C ARG A 21 -15.73 -14.93 6.51
N GLU A 22 -16.92 -15.48 6.77
CA GLU A 22 -17.08 -16.81 7.35
C GLU A 22 -16.52 -17.93 6.45
N GLU A 23 -16.73 -17.82 5.14
CA GLU A 23 -16.14 -18.76 4.19
C GLU A 23 -14.59 -18.70 4.21
N LEU A 24 -14.04 -17.50 4.40
CA LEU A 24 -12.61 -17.29 4.51
C LEU A 24 -12.04 -17.95 5.77
N ILE A 25 -12.70 -17.80 6.91
CA ILE A 25 -12.28 -18.42 8.19
C ILE A 25 -12.21 -19.93 8.07
N THR A 26 -13.21 -20.54 7.43
CA THR A 26 -13.20 -21.99 7.18
C THR A 26 -12.00 -22.43 6.33
N LYS A 27 -11.59 -21.63 5.35
CA LYS A 27 -10.42 -21.91 4.51
C LYS A 27 -9.09 -21.70 5.26
N ILE A 28 -9.04 -20.74 6.20
CA ILE A 28 -7.85 -20.47 7.02
C ILE A 28 -7.44 -21.73 7.81
N ARG A 29 -8.39 -22.42 8.44
CA ARG A 29 -8.10 -23.67 9.16
C ARG A 29 -7.36 -24.66 8.28
N LYS A 30 -7.93 -24.93 7.09
CA LYS A 30 -7.32 -25.88 6.14
C LYS A 30 -5.90 -25.47 5.72
N ILE A 31 -5.67 -24.18 5.49
CA ILE A 31 -4.34 -23.66 5.11
C ILE A 31 -3.37 -23.80 6.27
N SER A 32 -3.81 -23.57 7.51
CA SER A 32 -2.99 -23.73 8.69
C SER A 32 -2.67 -25.20 8.98
N ASP A 33 -3.60 -26.13 8.74
CA ASP A 33 -3.38 -27.58 8.87
C ASP A 33 -2.30 -28.09 7.89
N GLU A 34 -2.10 -27.38 6.78
CA GLU A 34 -1.01 -27.63 5.82
C GLU A 34 0.34 -27.07 6.32
N GLY A 35 0.42 -26.52 7.53
CA GLY A 35 1.63 -25.91 8.11
C GLY A 35 1.95 -24.52 7.59
N ARG A 36 1.00 -23.87 6.92
CA ARG A 36 1.17 -22.55 6.30
C ARG A 36 0.74 -21.44 7.26
N GLN A 37 1.46 -20.34 7.23
CA GLN A 37 1.21 -19.21 8.10
C GLN A 37 0.49 -18.08 7.37
N ILE A 38 -0.25 -17.27 8.15
CA ILE A 38 -1.19 -16.30 7.65
C ILE A 38 -0.91 -14.93 8.25
N TYR A 39 -0.86 -13.91 7.40
CA TYR A 39 -0.96 -12.51 7.80
C TYR A 39 -2.40 -12.02 7.66
N TRP A 40 -2.91 -11.39 8.70
CA TRP A 40 -4.19 -10.69 8.67
C TRP A 40 -3.97 -9.21 8.99
N VAL A 41 -4.08 -8.35 7.99
CA VAL A 41 -3.83 -6.92 8.13
C VAL A 41 -5.13 -6.18 8.32
N CYS A 42 -5.29 -5.57 9.50
CA CYS A 42 -6.39 -4.66 9.80
C CYS A 42 -5.99 -3.26 9.35
N THR A 43 -6.65 -2.75 8.30
CA THR A 43 -6.40 -1.39 7.84
C THR A 43 -7.07 -0.39 8.78
N LEU A 44 -6.35 0.66 9.08
CA LEU A 44 -6.79 1.69 10.02
C LEU A 44 -7.76 2.64 9.32
N ILE A 45 -9.02 2.61 9.71
CA ILE A 45 -10.12 3.33 9.06
C ILE A 45 -10.44 4.65 9.76
N GLU A 46 -10.19 4.68 11.07
CA GLU A 46 -10.66 5.75 11.94
C GLU A 46 -9.64 6.90 12.03
N GLU A 47 -10.15 8.12 12.22
CA GLU A 47 -9.32 9.33 12.35
C GLU A 47 -8.48 9.34 13.63
N SER A 48 -8.94 8.64 14.69
CA SER A 48 -8.20 8.55 15.95
C SER A 48 -7.46 7.21 16.10
N GLU A 49 -6.27 7.27 16.67
CA GLU A 49 -5.43 6.10 16.94
C GLU A 49 -6.08 5.11 17.93
N ALA A 50 -6.91 5.62 18.84
CA ALA A 50 -7.65 4.82 19.81
C ALA A 50 -8.72 3.95 19.15
N LEU A 51 -9.55 4.51 18.27
CA LEU A 51 -10.59 3.79 17.54
C LEU A 51 -9.99 2.75 16.57
N ARG A 52 -8.83 3.06 16.00
CA ARG A 52 -8.08 2.14 15.15
C ARG A 52 -7.64 0.89 15.92
N ALA A 53 -7.10 1.09 17.12
CA ALA A 53 -6.68 -0.01 17.98
C ALA A 53 -7.88 -0.87 18.39
N GLU A 54 -9.01 -0.26 18.75
CA GLU A 54 -10.24 -0.96 19.13
C GLU A 54 -10.80 -1.82 17.98
N SER A 55 -10.78 -1.33 16.74
CA SER A 55 -11.25 -2.09 15.58
C SER A 55 -10.37 -3.32 15.30
N ALA A 56 -9.05 -3.17 15.40
CA ALA A 56 -8.12 -4.29 15.23
C ALA A 56 -8.26 -5.32 16.37
N GLU A 57 -8.50 -4.85 17.59
CA GLU A 57 -8.71 -5.70 18.76
C GLU A 57 -10.01 -6.51 18.66
N LYS A 58 -11.08 -5.91 18.16
CA LYS A 58 -12.32 -6.64 17.84
C LYS A 58 -12.11 -7.74 16.80
N THR A 59 -11.36 -7.44 15.72
CA THR A 59 -11.01 -8.45 14.72
C THR A 59 -10.14 -9.55 15.30
N PHE A 60 -9.15 -9.19 16.12
CA PHE A 60 -8.29 -10.17 16.79
C PHE A 60 -9.09 -11.10 17.70
N THR A 61 -9.96 -10.55 18.57
CA THR A 61 -10.80 -11.34 19.46
C THR A 61 -11.72 -12.26 18.68
N TYR A 62 -12.38 -11.73 17.65
CA TYR A 62 -13.24 -12.50 16.77
C TYR A 62 -12.49 -13.68 16.10
N LEU A 63 -11.28 -13.45 15.58
CA LEU A 63 -10.49 -14.50 14.96
C LEU A 63 -10.03 -15.55 15.99
N LYS A 64 -9.64 -15.14 17.18
CA LYS A 64 -9.23 -16.02 18.26
C LYS A 64 -10.36 -16.93 18.71
N ASP A 65 -11.58 -16.40 18.82
CA ASP A 65 -12.76 -17.15 19.22
C ASP A 65 -13.22 -18.17 18.15
N HIS A 66 -13.01 -17.82 16.86
CA HIS A 66 -13.40 -18.70 15.75
C HIS A 66 -12.31 -19.65 15.30
N LEU A 67 -11.07 -19.48 15.75
CA LEU A 67 -9.89 -20.27 15.40
C LEU A 67 -9.17 -20.75 16.68
N GLU A 68 -9.92 -21.35 17.61
CA GLU A 68 -9.42 -21.79 18.92
C GLU A 68 -8.26 -22.80 18.82
N ASP A 69 -8.20 -23.54 17.73
CA ASP A 69 -7.18 -24.52 17.37
C ASP A 69 -5.89 -23.91 16.83
N LEU A 70 -5.88 -22.60 16.55
CA LEU A 70 -4.72 -21.90 16.01
C LEU A 70 -4.11 -20.92 17.03
N THR A 71 -2.79 -20.77 16.97
CA THR A 71 -2.08 -19.72 17.71
C THR A 71 -2.24 -18.41 16.96
N VAL A 72 -3.19 -17.58 17.42
CA VAL A 72 -3.45 -16.24 16.90
C VAL A 72 -2.78 -15.20 17.79
N VAL A 73 -1.95 -14.33 17.23
CA VAL A 73 -1.28 -13.24 17.96
C VAL A 73 -1.48 -11.92 17.23
N MET A 74 -1.57 -10.81 17.98
CA MET A 74 -1.69 -9.47 17.42
C MET A 74 -0.40 -8.68 17.60
N ILE A 75 0.03 -7.99 16.54
CA ILE A 75 1.12 -7.01 16.55
C ILE A 75 0.60 -5.63 16.16
N HIS A 76 0.94 -4.60 16.94
CA HIS A 76 0.47 -3.24 16.71
C HIS A 76 1.53 -2.19 17.11
N GLY A 77 1.30 -0.92 16.72
CA GLY A 77 2.24 0.18 16.89
C GLY A 77 2.68 0.44 18.33
N LYS A 78 1.78 0.22 19.32
CA LYS A 78 2.03 0.50 20.74
C LYS A 78 2.97 -0.49 21.44
N LEU A 79 3.20 -1.67 20.85
CA LEU A 79 4.16 -2.63 21.40
C LEU A 79 5.59 -2.08 21.33
N SER A 80 6.39 -2.38 22.36
CA SER A 80 7.81 -2.08 22.36
C SER A 80 8.54 -2.83 21.23
N LYS A 81 9.72 -2.33 20.88
CA LYS A 81 10.55 -2.98 19.85
C LYS A 81 10.88 -4.44 20.20
N ILE A 82 11.18 -4.70 21.48
CA ILE A 82 11.53 -6.04 21.98
C ILE A 82 10.33 -7.01 21.82
N GLU A 83 9.13 -6.56 22.20
CA GLU A 83 7.91 -7.37 22.04
C GLU A 83 7.63 -7.70 20.57
N LYS A 84 7.76 -6.69 19.68
CA LYS A 84 7.60 -6.87 18.24
C LYS A 84 8.59 -7.89 17.67
N GLU A 85 9.87 -7.76 18.04
CA GLU A 85 10.92 -8.70 17.61
C GLU A 85 10.66 -10.12 18.13
N GLY A 86 10.19 -10.26 19.39
CA GLY A 86 9.80 -11.55 19.95
C GLY A 86 8.66 -12.21 19.18
N ILE A 87 7.57 -11.48 18.95
CA ILE A 87 6.41 -11.97 18.19
C ILE A 87 6.82 -12.38 16.76
N MET A 88 7.63 -11.55 16.10
CA MET A 88 8.07 -11.84 14.73
C MET A 88 8.97 -13.08 14.67
N LYS A 89 9.83 -13.29 15.67
CA LYS A 89 10.66 -14.48 15.79
C LYS A 89 9.82 -15.74 16.00
N ASP A 90 8.79 -15.67 16.86
CA ASP A 90 7.88 -16.78 17.09
C ASP A 90 7.05 -17.09 15.83
N PHE A 91 6.67 -16.05 15.07
CA PHE A 91 6.01 -16.22 13.78
C PHE A 91 6.96 -16.85 12.75
N GLU A 92 8.20 -16.41 12.65
CA GLU A 92 9.22 -17.00 11.76
C GLU A 92 9.49 -18.47 12.08
N ASN A 93 9.49 -18.83 13.37
CA ASN A 93 9.69 -20.20 13.84
C ASN A 93 8.46 -21.11 13.70
N GLY A 94 7.34 -20.60 13.21
CA GLY A 94 6.10 -21.39 13.04
C GLY A 94 5.29 -21.62 14.32
N VAL A 95 5.64 -20.97 15.43
CA VAL A 95 4.88 -21.04 16.70
C VAL A 95 3.53 -20.34 16.57
N ILE A 96 3.48 -19.27 15.78
CA ILE A 96 2.27 -18.50 15.52
C ILE A 96 1.73 -18.88 14.13
N ASN A 97 0.45 -19.31 14.07
CA ASN A 97 -0.22 -19.67 12.83
C ASN A 97 -0.78 -18.46 12.08
N LEU A 98 -1.37 -17.52 12.83
CA LEU A 98 -2.00 -16.33 12.28
C LEU A 98 -1.53 -15.09 13.02
N LEU A 99 -0.93 -14.16 12.27
CA LEU A 99 -0.47 -12.88 12.79
C LEU A 99 -1.43 -11.77 12.35
N VAL A 100 -2.19 -11.23 13.31
CA VAL A 100 -3.04 -10.06 13.12
C VAL A 100 -2.18 -8.81 13.27
N ALA A 101 -2.17 -7.93 12.28
CA ALA A 101 -1.34 -6.73 12.31
C ALA A 101 -2.13 -5.48 11.96
N THR A 102 -1.88 -4.38 12.65
CA THR A 102 -2.26 -3.05 12.20
C THR A 102 -1.27 -2.58 11.14
N THR A 103 -1.65 -1.73 10.23
CA THR A 103 -1.09 -1.34 8.92
C THR A 103 0.43 -1.32 8.71
N VAL A 104 1.24 -1.46 9.73
CA VAL A 104 2.69 -1.32 9.62
C VAL A 104 3.37 -2.64 9.99
N ILE A 105 3.32 -3.60 9.06
CA ILE A 105 4.32 -4.67 9.08
C ILE A 105 5.60 -4.10 8.44
N GLU A 106 6.20 -3.12 9.10
CA GLU A 106 7.50 -2.54 8.70
C GLU A 106 8.68 -3.47 9.02
N VAL A 107 8.42 -4.55 9.74
CA VAL A 107 9.48 -5.48 10.12
C VAL A 107 9.85 -6.29 8.88
N GLY A 108 11.05 -6.03 8.37
CA GLY A 108 11.64 -6.68 7.20
C GLY A 108 11.97 -8.15 7.38
N VAL A 109 11.21 -8.88 8.20
CA VAL A 109 11.41 -10.30 8.46
C VAL A 109 10.89 -11.11 7.28
N ASN A 110 11.71 -12.04 6.83
CA ASN A 110 11.37 -12.98 5.77
C ASN A 110 10.76 -14.22 6.39
N VAL A 111 9.46 -14.45 6.21
CA VAL A 111 8.75 -15.63 6.69
C VAL A 111 8.35 -16.49 5.49
N PRO A 112 9.16 -17.48 5.10
CA PRO A 112 8.93 -18.31 3.91
C PRO A 112 7.61 -19.07 3.94
N ASN A 113 7.17 -19.52 5.14
CA ASN A 113 5.93 -20.27 5.32
C ASN A 113 4.67 -19.39 5.31
N ALA A 114 4.82 -18.08 5.39
CA ALA A 114 3.69 -17.15 5.26
C ALA A 114 3.24 -17.06 3.80
N SER A 115 2.21 -17.79 3.46
CA SER A 115 1.71 -17.95 2.10
C SER A 115 0.34 -17.32 1.86
N LEU A 116 -0.35 -16.89 2.92
CA LEU A 116 -1.62 -16.19 2.82
C LEU A 116 -1.52 -14.81 3.46
N MET A 117 -1.86 -13.79 2.68
CA MET A 117 -2.02 -12.41 3.12
C MET A 117 -3.49 -12.04 3.00
N ILE A 118 -4.10 -11.59 4.08
CA ILE A 118 -5.46 -11.06 4.10
C ILE A 118 -5.38 -9.59 4.48
N VAL A 119 -5.99 -8.72 3.70
CA VAL A 119 -6.02 -7.27 3.94
C VAL A 119 -7.47 -6.84 4.06
N GLU A 120 -7.89 -6.42 5.24
CA GLU A 120 -9.24 -5.88 5.48
C GLU A 120 -9.39 -4.47 4.93
N ASN A 121 -10.61 -4.15 4.47
CA ASN A 121 -10.97 -2.84 3.93
C ASN A 121 -9.92 -2.33 2.92
N ALA A 122 -9.47 -3.22 2.04
CA ALA A 122 -8.41 -2.96 1.07
C ALA A 122 -8.75 -1.77 0.14
N GLU A 123 -10.04 -1.49 -0.07
CA GLU A 123 -10.51 -0.34 -0.86
C GLU A 123 -10.07 1.02 -0.32
N ARG A 124 -9.61 1.06 0.94
CA ARG A 124 -9.15 2.29 1.60
C ARG A 124 -7.65 2.53 1.50
N LEU A 125 -6.90 1.53 1.10
CA LEU A 125 -5.45 1.63 0.90
C LEU A 125 -5.10 2.07 -0.52
N GLY A 126 -3.97 2.78 -0.62
CA GLY A 126 -3.37 3.09 -1.91
C GLY A 126 -2.77 1.86 -2.58
N LEU A 127 -2.63 1.90 -3.92
CA LEU A 127 -2.05 0.82 -4.72
C LEU A 127 -0.63 0.44 -4.24
N ALA A 128 0.21 1.43 -3.95
CA ALA A 128 1.56 1.21 -3.45
C ALA A 128 1.58 0.45 -2.12
N GLN A 129 0.68 0.80 -1.19
CA GLN A 129 0.58 0.11 0.12
C GLN A 129 0.13 -1.33 -0.05
N LEU A 130 -0.91 -1.58 -0.85
CA LEU A 130 -1.40 -2.92 -1.13
C LEU A 130 -0.34 -3.77 -1.83
N HIS A 131 0.42 -3.19 -2.77
CA HIS A 131 1.53 -3.87 -3.44
C HIS A 131 2.64 -4.25 -2.46
N GLN A 132 3.00 -3.37 -1.53
CA GLN A 132 3.98 -3.65 -0.48
C GLN A 132 3.54 -4.78 0.44
N LEU A 133 2.26 -4.77 0.89
CA LEU A 133 1.69 -5.84 1.72
C LEU A 133 1.71 -7.17 0.98
N ARG A 134 1.24 -7.21 -0.28
CA ARG A 134 1.31 -8.41 -1.12
C ARG A 134 2.74 -8.95 -1.24
N GLY A 135 3.73 -8.08 -1.31
CA GLY A 135 5.14 -8.45 -1.37
C GLY A 135 5.70 -9.09 -0.09
N ARG A 136 4.93 -9.17 1.00
CA ARG A 136 5.34 -9.85 2.24
C ARG A 136 5.14 -11.35 2.21
N VAL A 137 4.33 -11.86 1.29
CA VAL A 137 4.15 -13.29 1.00
C VAL A 137 4.79 -13.65 -0.34
N GLY A 138 4.83 -14.93 -0.70
CA GLY A 138 5.46 -15.41 -1.94
C GLY A 138 6.97 -15.53 -1.85
N ARG A 139 7.50 -15.78 -0.67
CA ARG A 139 8.95 -15.92 -0.42
C ARG A 139 9.40 -17.35 -0.20
N GLY A 140 8.48 -18.30 -0.18
CA GLY A 140 8.70 -19.73 -0.11
C GLY A 140 8.42 -20.43 -1.44
N SER A 141 8.51 -21.76 -1.44
CA SER A 141 8.20 -22.62 -2.58
C SER A 141 6.71 -22.80 -2.83
N GLU A 142 5.89 -22.51 -1.83
CA GLU A 142 4.44 -22.71 -1.88
C GLU A 142 3.72 -21.56 -2.60
N LYS A 143 2.62 -21.92 -3.29
CA LYS A 143 1.75 -20.91 -3.91
C LYS A 143 1.22 -19.96 -2.86
N SER A 144 1.38 -18.69 -3.09
CA SER A 144 0.95 -17.66 -2.17
C SER A 144 -0.23 -16.86 -2.71
N ILE A 145 -1.13 -16.51 -1.80
CA ILE A 145 -2.38 -15.82 -2.11
C ILE A 145 -2.47 -14.53 -1.30
N CYS A 146 -2.89 -13.46 -1.95
CA CYS A 146 -3.25 -12.21 -1.31
C CYS A 146 -4.75 -11.96 -1.46
N ILE A 147 -5.50 -11.93 -0.36
CA ILE A 147 -6.93 -11.67 -0.35
C ILE A 147 -7.17 -10.22 0.07
N LEU A 148 -7.74 -9.45 -0.83
CA LEU A 148 -8.13 -8.07 -0.61
C LEU A 148 -9.62 -8.05 -0.23
N MET A 149 -9.91 -7.96 1.06
CA MET A 149 -11.29 -7.88 1.56
C MET A 149 -11.79 -6.44 1.43
N TYR A 150 -13.01 -6.28 0.93
CA TYR A 150 -13.61 -4.98 0.72
C TYR A 150 -15.06 -4.90 1.20
N GLN A 151 -15.49 -3.70 1.54
CA GLN A 151 -16.88 -3.39 1.87
C GLN A 151 -17.64 -2.89 0.65
N SER A 152 -18.79 -3.50 0.37
CA SER A 152 -19.68 -3.04 -0.70
C SER A 152 -20.58 -1.90 -0.21
N PRO A 153 -20.96 -0.94 -1.10
CA PRO A 153 -20.54 -0.82 -2.49
C PRO A 153 -19.14 -0.21 -2.64
N LEU A 154 -18.40 -0.64 -3.65
CA LEU A 154 -17.11 -0.02 -4.01
C LEU A 154 -17.34 1.24 -4.85
N SER A 155 -16.53 2.28 -4.60
CA SER A 155 -16.40 3.40 -5.55
C SER A 155 -15.70 2.93 -6.84
N VAL A 156 -15.87 3.69 -7.92
CA VAL A 156 -15.24 3.38 -9.22
C VAL A 156 -13.72 3.26 -9.08
N ASN A 157 -13.09 4.24 -8.41
CA ASN A 157 -11.63 4.26 -8.20
C ASN A 157 -11.16 3.10 -7.30
N ALA A 158 -11.93 2.74 -6.27
CA ALA A 158 -11.58 1.61 -5.41
C ALA A 158 -11.63 0.29 -6.17
N LYS A 159 -12.68 0.09 -6.98
CA LYS A 159 -12.80 -1.09 -7.84
C LYS A 159 -11.62 -1.19 -8.82
N GLU A 160 -11.29 -0.10 -9.50
CA GLU A 160 -10.17 -0.05 -10.45
C GLU A 160 -8.83 -0.38 -9.76
N ARG A 161 -8.55 0.17 -8.58
CA ARG A 161 -7.34 -0.18 -7.79
C ARG A 161 -7.25 -1.66 -7.47
N LEU A 162 -8.33 -2.26 -6.99
CA LEU A 162 -8.34 -3.69 -6.67
C LEU A 162 -8.17 -4.55 -7.93
N ASP A 163 -8.77 -4.15 -9.05
CA ASP A 163 -8.66 -4.87 -10.33
C ASP A 163 -7.23 -4.80 -10.90
N ILE A 164 -6.54 -3.67 -10.81
CA ILE A 164 -5.12 -3.53 -11.20
C ILE A 164 -4.25 -4.54 -10.45
N LEU A 165 -4.41 -4.64 -9.12
CA LEU A 165 -3.63 -5.58 -8.31
C LEU A 165 -3.95 -7.05 -8.59
N ARG A 166 -5.18 -7.35 -9.02
CA ARG A 166 -5.56 -8.72 -9.43
C ARG A 166 -4.97 -9.12 -10.77
N GLN A 167 -4.80 -8.15 -11.68
CA GLN A 167 -4.35 -8.41 -13.05
C GLN A 167 -2.84 -8.41 -13.20
N SER A 168 -2.10 -7.70 -12.31
CA SER A 168 -0.66 -7.54 -12.45
C SER A 168 0.11 -7.78 -11.16
N ASN A 169 1.27 -8.40 -11.33
CA ASN A 169 2.33 -8.48 -10.32
C ASN A 169 3.50 -7.51 -10.60
N ASP A 170 3.47 -6.81 -11.74
CA ASP A 170 4.50 -5.85 -12.14
C ASP A 170 4.40 -4.56 -11.31
N GLY A 171 5.42 -4.30 -10.51
CA GLY A 171 5.50 -3.12 -9.64
C GLY A 171 5.57 -1.81 -10.41
N PHE A 172 6.19 -1.78 -11.59
CA PHE A 172 6.27 -0.57 -12.42
C PHE A 172 4.92 -0.22 -13.01
N MET A 173 4.22 -1.23 -13.55
CA MET A 173 2.87 -1.03 -14.07
C MET A 173 1.90 -0.57 -12.96
N ILE A 174 2.00 -1.15 -11.77
CA ILE A 174 1.20 -0.74 -10.61
C ILE A 174 1.51 0.68 -10.20
N ALA A 175 2.78 1.08 -10.16
CA ALA A 175 3.19 2.44 -9.83
C ALA A 175 2.71 3.46 -10.87
N GLN A 176 2.80 3.12 -12.16
CA GLN A 176 2.27 3.96 -13.23
C GLN A 176 0.76 4.13 -13.12
N LYS A 177 0.03 3.05 -12.84
CA LYS A 177 -1.42 3.11 -12.63
C LYS A 177 -1.82 3.85 -11.36
N ASP A 178 -1.04 3.75 -10.28
CA ASP A 178 -1.24 4.56 -9.07
C ASP A 178 -1.11 6.06 -9.39
N LEU A 179 -0.13 6.41 -10.21
CA LEU A 179 0.10 7.77 -10.71
C LEU A 179 -1.11 8.28 -11.55
N GLU A 180 -1.59 7.45 -12.46
CA GLU A 180 -2.74 7.79 -13.32
C GLU A 180 -4.03 7.99 -12.50
N LEU A 181 -4.29 7.10 -11.52
CA LEU A 181 -5.49 7.16 -10.67
C LEU A 181 -5.51 8.32 -9.69
N ARG A 182 -4.35 8.68 -9.13
CA ARG A 182 -4.24 9.84 -8.24
C ARG A 182 -4.38 11.17 -8.99
N GLY A 183 -4.06 11.14 -10.26
CA GLY A 183 -4.00 12.36 -11.06
C GLY A 183 -2.80 13.26 -10.71
N PRO A 184 -2.47 14.23 -11.56
CA PRO A 184 -1.32 15.11 -11.36
C PRO A 184 -1.42 16.00 -10.11
N GLY A 185 -2.62 16.23 -9.60
CA GLY A 185 -2.86 17.09 -8.43
C GLY A 185 -2.45 16.48 -7.09
N GLU A 186 -2.68 15.19 -6.87
CA GLU A 186 -2.29 14.51 -5.62
C GLU A 186 -0.79 14.21 -5.54
N ILE A 187 -0.15 13.95 -6.68
CA ILE A 187 1.28 13.65 -6.75
C ILE A 187 2.13 14.86 -6.38
N LEU A 188 1.65 16.03 -6.76
CA LEU A 188 2.33 17.31 -6.49
C LEU A 188 2.01 17.87 -5.11
N GLY A 189 1.28 17.13 -4.28
CA GLY A 189 0.97 17.54 -2.90
C GLY A 189 0.08 18.79 -2.83
N THR A 190 -0.81 19.00 -3.80
CA THR A 190 -1.59 20.22 -3.96
C THR A 190 -2.56 20.57 -2.83
N GLN A 191 -2.65 19.74 -1.79
CA GLN A 191 -3.35 20.14 -0.56
C GLN A 191 -2.42 20.65 0.56
N GLN A 192 -1.10 20.47 0.47
CA GLN A 192 -0.19 20.91 1.54
C GLN A 192 1.09 21.63 1.12
N THR A 193 1.49 21.62 -0.15
CA THR A 193 2.68 22.35 -0.58
C THR A 193 2.43 23.03 -1.92
N GLY A 194 2.50 24.34 -1.92
CA GLY A 194 2.23 25.28 -2.99
C GLY A 194 2.92 25.09 -4.34
N ILE A 195 2.86 23.90 -4.92
CA ILE A 195 3.23 23.73 -6.32
C ILE A 195 2.08 24.25 -7.15
N ALA A 196 2.33 25.38 -7.83
CA ALA A 196 1.41 26.00 -8.73
C ALA A 196 0.86 25.00 -9.76
N SER A 197 -0.46 24.88 -9.84
CA SER A 197 -1.09 24.13 -10.93
C SER A 197 -0.63 24.75 -12.25
N MET A 198 0.01 23.96 -13.10
CA MET A 198 0.44 24.46 -14.41
C MET A 198 -0.79 24.82 -15.24
N LYS A 199 -0.79 26.02 -15.83
CA LYS A 199 -1.95 26.55 -16.60
C LYS A 199 -2.29 25.72 -17.83
N ILE A 200 -1.31 25.07 -18.44
CA ILE A 200 -1.47 24.34 -19.72
C ILE A 200 -0.87 22.95 -19.68
N ALA A 201 0.31 22.79 -19.07
CA ALA A 201 1.03 21.54 -19.07
C ALA A 201 0.38 20.49 -18.14
N ASN A 202 0.40 19.25 -18.58
CA ASN A 202 0.02 18.09 -17.78
C ASN A 202 1.21 17.13 -17.72
N ILE A 203 1.77 16.93 -16.54
CA ILE A 203 3.00 16.14 -16.34
C ILE A 203 2.89 14.72 -16.91
N ILE A 204 1.70 14.11 -16.84
CA ILE A 204 1.48 12.76 -17.36
C ILE A 204 1.40 12.78 -18.89
N ARG A 205 0.55 13.64 -19.44
CA ARG A 205 0.37 13.77 -20.89
C ARG A 205 1.66 14.21 -21.58
N ASP A 206 2.34 15.16 -20.95
CA ASP A 206 3.48 15.86 -21.54
C ASP A 206 4.84 15.32 -21.03
N ALA A 207 4.84 14.11 -20.41
CA ALA A 207 6.03 13.48 -19.82
C ALA A 207 7.22 13.38 -20.82
N TYR A 208 6.92 13.21 -22.11
CA TYR A 208 7.95 13.17 -23.16
C TYR A 208 8.73 14.49 -23.31
N LEU A 209 8.17 15.62 -22.87
CA LEU A 209 8.83 16.94 -22.89
C LEU A 209 9.73 17.19 -21.67
N LEU A 210 9.69 16.34 -20.63
CA LEU A 210 10.44 16.59 -19.38
C LEU A 210 11.94 16.71 -19.61
N LYS A 211 12.48 15.92 -20.53
CA LYS A 211 13.92 15.96 -20.87
C LYS A 211 14.32 17.29 -21.50
N GLU A 212 13.52 17.79 -22.43
CA GLU A 212 13.72 19.07 -23.08
C GLU A 212 13.48 20.23 -22.12
N ALA A 213 12.44 20.13 -21.28
CA ALA A 213 12.14 21.12 -20.25
C ALA A 213 13.32 21.29 -19.28
N GLY A 214 13.97 20.20 -18.86
CA GLY A 214 15.17 20.25 -18.04
C GLY A 214 16.34 20.98 -18.72
N TYR A 215 16.56 20.75 -20.00
CA TYR A 215 17.59 21.46 -20.77
C TYR A 215 17.32 22.95 -20.88
N TYR A 216 16.08 23.33 -21.23
CA TYR A 216 15.71 24.75 -21.35
C TYR A 216 15.65 25.47 -19.99
N SER A 217 15.25 24.77 -18.91
CA SER A 217 15.31 25.27 -17.55
C SER A 217 16.73 25.68 -17.14
N SER A 218 17.73 24.81 -17.42
CA SER A 218 19.13 25.13 -17.14
C SER A 218 19.61 26.37 -17.92
N LYS A 219 19.24 26.48 -19.20
CA LYS A 219 19.56 27.69 -20.00
C LYS A 219 18.86 28.96 -19.47
N MET A 220 17.64 28.81 -18.95
CA MET A 220 16.88 29.94 -18.41
C MET A 220 17.49 30.49 -17.12
N LEU A 221 18.15 29.64 -16.32
CA LEU A 221 18.91 30.07 -15.14
C LEU A 221 20.10 30.96 -15.47
N GLU A 222 20.63 30.84 -16.70
CA GLU A 222 21.73 31.71 -17.21
C GLU A 222 21.19 33.03 -17.81
N ALA A 223 19.88 33.16 -18.00
CA ALA A 223 19.27 34.38 -18.54
C ALA A 223 19.17 35.49 -17.48
N SER A 224 18.87 36.71 -17.91
CA SER A 224 18.67 37.82 -16.99
C SER A 224 17.49 37.60 -16.03
N LEU A 225 17.60 38.09 -14.81
CA LEU A 225 16.53 38.04 -13.80
C LEU A 225 15.19 38.59 -14.32
N GLU A 226 15.24 39.61 -15.18
CA GLU A 226 14.06 40.18 -15.82
C GLU A 226 13.34 39.15 -16.71
N SER A 227 14.08 38.39 -17.51
CA SER A 227 13.55 37.32 -18.36
C SER A 227 12.99 36.17 -17.55
N GLN A 228 13.66 35.80 -16.47
CA GLN A 228 13.21 34.73 -15.55
C GLN A 228 11.87 35.15 -14.90
N ASN A 229 11.80 36.36 -14.35
CA ASN A 229 10.59 36.87 -13.71
C ASN A 229 9.44 37.04 -14.69
N ALA A 230 9.71 37.47 -15.91
CA ALA A 230 8.68 37.58 -16.95
C ALA A 230 8.08 36.21 -17.30
N LEU A 231 8.89 35.14 -17.33
CA LEU A 231 8.41 33.80 -17.57
C LEU A 231 7.58 33.27 -16.39
N ILE A 232 8.07 33.47 -15.16
CA ILE A 232 7.36 33.05 -13.93
C ILE A 232 5.99 33.74 -13.85
N ASN A 233 5.95 35.08 -13.97
CA ASN A 233 4.71 35.85 -13.85
C ASN A 233 3.70 35.53 -14.95
N ARG A 234 4.14 35.07 -16.12
CA ARG A 234 3.24 34.66 -17.20
C ARG A 234 2.53 33.35 -16.89
N TRP A 235 3.19 32.40 -16.22
CA TRP A 235 2.71 31.03 -16.09
C TRP A 235 2.31 30.63 -14.67
N ILE A 236 2.71 31.40 -13.65
CA ILE A 236 2.38 31.18 -12.24
C ILE A 236 1.50 32.35 -11.76
N ASP A 237 0.42 32.02 -11.04
CA ASP A 237 -0.45 33.06 -10.48
C ASP A 237 0.24 33.76 -9.30
N GLU A 238 0.11 35.11 -9.22
CA GLU A 238 0.78 35.94 -8.20
C GLU A 238 0.44 35.52 -6.76
N GLU A 239 -0.75 35.02 -6.50
CA GLU A 239 -1.14 34.53 -5.18
C GLU A 239 -0.29 33.32 -4.69
N LYS A 240 0.48 32.68 -5.56
CA LYS A 240 1.26 31.47 -5.27
C LYS A 240 2.76 31.70 -5.20
N THR A 241 3.23 32.92 -5.50
CA THR A 241 4.68 33.25 -5.47
C THR A 241 5.25 33.35 -4.04
N HIS A 242 4.43 33.59 -3.04
CA HIS A 242 4.85 33.68 -1.62
C HIS A 242 5.40 32.38 -1.03
N TYR A 243 5.30 31.25 -1.73
CA TYR A 243 5.83 29.96 -1.27
C TYR A 243 7.28 29.68 -1.66
N PHE A 244 7.89 30.56 -2.46
CA PHE A 244 9.28 30.38 -2.92
C PHE A 244 10.30 31.21 -2.12
N ASP A 245 9.85 32.03 -1.19
CA ASP A 245 10.69 32.89 -0.36
C ASP A 245 10.94 32.35 1.05
N ALA A 246 10.71 31.05 1.30
CA ALA A 246 10.92 30.38 2.60
C ALA A 246 12.05 29.36 2.58
#